data_060cbd01869da560899ccde4c502382a
#
_entry.id   060cbd01869da560899ccde4c502382a
#
_cell.length_a   1.000
_cell.length_b   1.000
_cell.length_c   1.000
_cell.angle_alpha   90.00
_cell.angle_beta   90.00
_cell.angle_gamma   90.00
#
_symmetry.space_group_name_H-M   'P 1'
#
loop_
_entity.id
_entity.type
_entity.pdbx_description
1 polymer ?
#
loop_
_entity_poly.entity_id
_entity_poly.type
_entity_poly.pdbx_seq_one_letter_code
_entity_poly.pdbx_strand_id
1 'polypeptide(L)'
;MKNKVLFALIIPLLSCSLIGCSKQDERVLLTYGTEIQQNLVTLKEVNNDELYDKAFNEKEVFLLAVYQGGYSEDCLCWSTYQDVIVNYMNSNHELVYVYDAQKQDDSLKDLKITKYEDSAPSLYIFKGQEQITSFTYKKSQDKAIFEDRKGEAMKERVHKYANKPLLYYVSPEFVLDNKSTHHKSIAVLYVRRGCGDCKYVLPNVVIPYINSNNNVNPIYIVDLQDLYDLQNKGETSGMPYDAIKNRLELTESSNKTFGYRGGVVPTIQYYEKGVLSDASVFFNDEVSQKEDGSYYISDSFYSEERLTSIKYAKYIDNNVLKGMDINKEDVITTATGYTYWSQEKAAKYHAPLFQSFIEYYCSFILPANNS
;
A
#
# COMPACT_ATOMS: atom_id res chain seq x y z
N MET A 1 76.11 -17.65 -36.01
CA MET A 1 74.66 -18.00 -36.26
C MET A 1 73.88 -17.52 -35.08
N LYS A 2 73.04 -16.48 -35.23
CA LYS A 2 72.25 -15.86 -34.17
C LYS A 2 70.79 -16.11 -34.48
N ASN A 3 70.11 -16.95 -33.72
CA ASN A 3 68.71 -17.19 -33.80
C ASN A 3 67.96 -16.03 -33.14
N LYS A 4 67.15 -15.31 -33.93
CA LYS A 4 66.20 -14.33 -33.43
C LYS A 4 64.90 -15.07 -33.15
N VAL A 5 64.49 -15.12 -31.89
CA VAL A 5 63.20 -15.58 -31.44
C VAL A 5 62.27 -14.40 -31.56
N LEU A 6 61.24 -14.54 -32.40
CA LEU A 6 60.20 -13.53 -32.61
C LEU A 6 59.08 -13.78 -31.53
N PHE A 7 58.97 -12.88 -30.54
CA PHE A 7 57.87 -12.90 -29.60
C PHE A 7 56.66 -12.28 -30.26
N ALA A 8 55.67 -13.07 -30.59
CA ALA A 8 54.35 -12.60 -30.98
C ALA A 8 53.57 -12.19 -29.74
N LEU A 9 53.31 -10.90 -29.57
CA LEU A 9 52.43 -10.35 -28.56
C LEU A 9 50.98 -10.63 -28.99
N ILE A 10 50.35 -11.59 -28.35
CA ILE A 10 48.90 -11.79 -28.42
C ILE A 10 48.25 -10.79 -27.47
N ILE A 11 47.68 -9.75 -28.03
CA ILE A 11 46.80 -8.81 -27.30
C ILE A 11 45.43 -9.49 -27.21
N PRO A 12 44.95 -9.84 -26.00
CA PRO A 12 43.57 -10.25 -25.89
C PRO A 12 42.69 -9.01 -26.10
N LEU A 13 41.95 -9.02 -27.20
CA LEU A 13 40.81 -8.13 -27.35
C LEU A 13 39.81 -8.41 -26.20
N LEU A 14 39.87 -7.59 -25.16
CA LEU A 14 38.78 -7.49 -24.23
C LEU A 14 37.59 -6.95 -25.01
N SER A 15 36.72 -7.84 -25.47
CA SER A 15 35.37 -7.51 -25.82
C SER A 15 34.68 -7.03 -24.54
N CYS A 16 34.71 -5.73 -24.30
CA CYS A 16 33.72 -5.11 -23.42
C CYS A 16 32.36 -5.37 -24.07
N SER A 17 31.75 -6.49 -23.67
CA SER A 17 30.32 -6.64 -23.77
C SER A 17 29.74 -5.42 -23.04
N LEU A 18 29.26 -4.46 -23.82
CA LEU A 18 28.33 -3.45 -23.38
C LEU A 18 27.11 -4.21 -22.80
N ILE A 19 27.20 -4.59 -21.53
CA ILE A 19 26.03 -4.82 -20.73
C ILE A 19 25.33 -3.48 -20.77
N GLY A 20 24.39 -3.36 -21.69
CA GLY A 20 23.46 -2.25 -21.69
C GLY A 20 22.84 -2.25 -20.30
N CYS A 21 23.27 -1.33 -19.44
CA CYS A 21 22.45 -0.89 -18.33
C CYS A 21 21.12 -0.52 -18.99
N SER A 22 20.15 -1.43 -18.91
CA SER A 22 18.76 -1.03 -19.10
C SER A 22 18.59 0.14 -18.14
N LYS A 23 18.39 1.35 -18.69
CA LYS A 23 17.97 2.49 -17.87
C LYS A 23 16.82 1.95 -17.05
N GLN A 24 17.05 1.83 -15.75
CA GLN A 24 16.03 1.46 -14.80
C GLN A 24 14.88 2.42 -15.07
N ASP A 25 13.69 1.89 -15.24
CA ASP A 25 12.52 2.68 -15.59
C ASP A 25 12.38 3.83 -14.56
N GLU A 26 12.63 5.05 -14.98
CA GLU A 26 12.63 6.24 -14.09
C GLU A 26 11.22 6.61 -13.61
N ARG A 27 10.21 5.85 -14.05
CA ARG A 27 8.83 6.07 -13.66
C ARG A 27 8.63 5.75 -12.18
N VAL A 28 7.82 6.56 -11.53
CA VAL A 28 7.41 6.29 -10.14
C VAL A 28 6.36 5.18 -10.10
N LEU A 29 6.37 4.38 -9.03
CA LEU A 29 5.35 3.36 -8.78
C LEU A 29 4.20 4.00 -8.00
N LEU A 30 2.99 4.02 -8.58
CA LEU A 30 1.79 4.46 -7.87
C LEU A 30 1.54 3.58 -6.65
N THR A 31 1.19 4.20 -5.53
CA THR A 31 1.02 3.46 -4.27
C THR A 31 -0.25 2.63 -4.29
N TYR A 32 -1.38 3.21 -4.70
CA TYR A 32 -2.67 2.55 -4.63
C TYR A 32 -3.40 2.50 -5.96
N GLY A 33 -4.09 1.38 -6.16
CA GLY A 33 -5.08 1.20 -7.19
C GLY A 33 -6.43 0.77 -6.63
N THR A 34 -7.43 0.75 -7.47
CA THR A 34 -8.77 0.23 -7.17
C THR A 34 -9.05 -0.95 -8.06
N GLU A 35 -9.32 -2.12 -7.49
CA GLU A 35 -9.87 -3.22 -8.27
C GLU A 35 -11.37 -3.04 -8.36
N ILE A 36 -11.86 -2.94 -9.62
CA ILE A 36 -13.24 -2.55 -9.87
C ILE A 36 -14.07 -3.81 -10.05
N GLN A 37 -15.03 -3.97 -9.18
CA GLN A 37 -16.11 -4.92 -9.34
C GLN A 37 -17.30 -4.20 -9.98
N GLN A 38 -17.88 -4.78 -11.01
CA GLN A 38 -19.15 -4.36 -11.62
C GLN A 38 -19.16 -2.95 -12.23
N ASN A 39 -18.06 -2.41 -12.70
CA ASN A 39 -17.97 -1.08 -13.36
C ASN A 39 -18.48 0.10 -12.51
N LEU A 40 -18.49 -0.01 -11.19
CA LEU A 40 -18.85 1.06 -10.29
C LEU A 40 -17.62 1.62 -9.59
N VAL A 41 -17.04 2.65 -10.18
CA VAL A 41 -15.99 3.45 -9.53
C VAL A 41 -16.63 4.61 -8.79
N THR A 42 -16.33 4.70 -7.51
CA THR A 42 -16.64 5.92 -6.74
C THR A 42 -15.43 6.84 -6.77
N LEU A 43 -15.63 8.07 -7.18
CA LEU A 43 -14.61 9.11 -7.10
C LEU A 43 -14.24 9.33 -5.63
N LYS A 44 -12.94 9.31 -5.33
CA LYS A 44 -12.44 9.56 -3.99
C LYS A 44 -12.05 11.03 -3.85
N GLU A 45 -13.02 11.85 -3.44
CA GLU A 45 -12.77 13.24 -3.07
C GLU A 45 -11.93 13.27 -1.78
N VAL A 46 -10.89 14.08 -1.75
CA VAL A 46 -10.02 14.31 -0.60
C VAL A 46 -10.09 15.76 -0.16
N ASN A 47 -10.05 15.98 1.14
CA ASN A 47 -9.91 17.30 1.74
C ASN A 47 -8.42 17.64 1.99
N ASN A 48 -8.18 18.83 2.54
CA ASN A 48 -6.81 19.30 2.82
C ASN A 48 -6.04 18.39 3.78
N ASP A 49 -6.70 17.93 4.85
CA ASP A 49 -6.05 17.09 5.87
C ASP A 49 -5.68 15.73 5.30
N GLU A 50 -6.59 15.12 4.53
CA GLU A 50 -6.34 13.85 3.85
C GLU A 50 -5.22 13.98 2.81
N LEU A 51 -5.19 15.09 2.06
CA LEU A 51 -4.14 15.33 1.07
C LEU A 51 -2.79 15.56 1.75
N TYR A 52 -2.78 16.29 2.87
CA TYR A 52 -1.60 16.46 3.71
C TYR A 52 -1.09 15.10 4.22
N ASP A 53 -1.96 14.26 4.76
CA ASP A 53 -1.59 12.94 5.26
C ASP A 53 -0.95 12.08 4.16
N LYS A 54 -1.52 12.05 2.96
CA LYS A 54 -0.97 11.30 1.82
C LYS A 54 0.43 11.76 1.41
N ALA A 55 0.64 13.07 1.38
CA ALA A 55 1.90 13.63 0.96
C ALA A 55 2.99 13.54 2.03
N PHE A 56 2.66 13.84 3.29
CA PHE A 56 3.64 14.01 4.37
C PHE A 56 3.75 12.79 5.27
N ASN A 57 2.63 12.22 5.68
CA ASN A 57 2.61 11.12 6.64
C ASN A 57 2.67 9.75 5.94
N GLU A 58 1.86 9.54 4.92
CA GLU A 58 1.76 8.26 4.20
C GLU A 58 2.80 8.12 3.10
N LYS A 59 3.39 9.23 2.63
CA LYS A 59 4.44 9.24 1.58
C LYS A 59 4.02 8.52 0.31
N GLU A 60 2.76 8.64 -0.04
CA GLU A 60 2.18 8.01 -1.22
C GLU A 60 2.78 8.56 -2.53
N VAL A 61 2.77 7.73 -3.55
CA VAL A 61 2.86 8.16 -4.94
C VAL A 61 1.46 8.10 -5.52
N PHE A 62 0.87 9.25 -5.87
CA PHE A 62 -0.54 9.32 -6.19
C PHE A 62 -0.88 10.27 -7.35
N LEU A 63 -2.02 10.02 -7.96
CA LEU A 63 -2.65 10.87 -8.95
C LEU A 63 -3.66 11.78 -8.26
N LEU A 64 -3.59 13.08 -8.55
CA LEU A 64 -4.51 14.08 -8.02
C LEU A 64 -5.15 14.87 -9.15
N ALA A 65 -6.44 14.69 -9.34
CA ALA A 65 -7.26 15.51 -10.23
C ALA A 65 -7.79 16.71 -9.44
N VAL A 66 -7.43 17.91 -9.87
CA VAL A 66 -7.91 19.16 -9.27
C VAL A 66 -8.90 19.82 -10.21
N TYR A 67 -10.05 20.17 -9.68
CA TYR A 67 -11.10 20.89 -10.39
C TYR A 67 -11.65 22.00 -9.52
N GLN A 68 -12.50 22.85 -10.07
CA GLN A 68 -13.23 23.86 -9.31
C GLN A 68 -14.71 23.53 -9.34
N GLY A 69 -15.27 23.21 -8.17
CA GLY A 69 -16.70 22.97 -8.00
C GLY A 69 -17.51 24.26 -8.05
N GLY A 70 -18.84 24.12 -8.17
CA GLY A 70 -19.74 25.27 -8.12
C GLY A 70 -19.75 26.16 -9.37
N TYR A 71 -19.15 25.71 -10.47
CA TYR A 71 -19.27 26.41 -11.74
C TYR A 71 -20.71 26.41 -12.22
N SER A 72 -21.14 27.60 -12.61
CA SER A 72 -22.37 27.85 -13.35
C SER A 72 -22.49 26.89 -14.56
N GLU A 73 -23.71 26.74 -15.05
CA GLU A 73 -24.11 25.90 -16.19
C GLU A 73 -23.20 25.99 -17.44
N ASP A 74 -22.29 26.96 -17.48
CA ASP A 74 -21.37 27.22 -18.59
C ASP A 74 -20.04 26.44 -18.55
N CYS A 75 -19.67 25.80 -17.44
CA CYS A 75 -18.48 24.94 -17.41
C CYS A 75 -18.83 23.45 -17.52
N LEU A 76 -19.03 22.98 -18.73
CA LEU A 76 -19.16 21.55 -19.05
C LEU A 76 -17.92 20.73 -18.71
N CYS A 77 -16.81 21.40 -18.39
CA CYS A 77 -15.50 20.77 -18.23
C CYS A 77 -15.44 19.76 -17.06
N TRP A 78 -16.11 20.04 -15.94
CA TRP A 78 -16.07 19.08 -14.80
C TRP A 78 -16.81 17.78 -15.11
N SER A 79 -18.03 17.84 -15.65
CA SER A 79 -18.78 16.63 -15.97
C SER A 79 -18.04 15.76 -16.99
N THR A 80 -17.43 16.37 -18.01
CA THR A 80 -16.63 15.64 -18.98
C THR A 80 -15.38 15.06 -18.33
N TYR A 81 -14.69 15.84 -17.48
CA TYR A 81 -13.49 15.39 -16.81
C TYR A 81 -13.76 14.28 -15.78
N GLN A 82 -14.89 14.37 -15.09
CA GLN A 82 -15.35 13.29 -14.22
C GLN A 82 -15.50 11.97 -14.97
N ASP A 83 -16.13 11.99 -16.14
CA ASP A 83 -16.26 10.81 -16.99
C ASP A 83 -14.89 10.25 -17.41
N VAL A 84 -13.96 11.13 -17.77
CA VAL A 84 -12.58 10.73 -18.12
C VAL A 84 -11.91 10.01 -16.96
N ILE A 85 -11.96 10.59 -15.75
CA ILE A 85 -11.36 10.00 -14.55
C ILE A 85 -11.99 8.64 -14.24
N VAL A 86 -13.32 8.56 -14.23
CA VAL A 86 -14.04 7.30 -13.97
C VAL A 86 -13.67 6.23 -14.99
N ASN A 87 -13.65 6.55 -16.27
CA ASN A 87 -13.29 5.60 -17.32
C ASN A 87 -11.82 5.20 -17.27
N TYR A 88 -10.93 6.15 -16.96
CA TYR A 88 -9.52 5.85 -16.73
C TYR A 88 -9.34 4.87 -15.56
N MET A 89 -9.95 5.14 -14.40
CA MET A 89 -9.88 4.29 -13.22
C MET A 89 -10.43 2.89 -13.51
N ASN A 90 -11.58 2.81 -14.22
CA ASN A 90 -12.20 1.55 -14.63
C ASN A 90 -11.28 0.70 -15.53
N SER A 91 -10.63 1.35 -16.47
CA SER A 91 -9.81 0.66 -17.48
C SER A 91 -8.43 0.27 -17.00
N ASN A 92 -7.87 1.02 -16.03
CA ASN A 92 -6.48 0.85 -15.60
C ASN A 92 -6.33 0.35 -14.17
N HIS A 93 -7.38 0.37 -13.36
CA HIS A 93 -7.37 0.03 -11.94
C HIS A 93 -6.40 0.92 -11.12
N GLU A 94 -6.22 2.15 -11.54
CA GLU A 94 -5.36 3.14 -10.89
C GLU A 94 -6.24 4.15 -10.15
N LEU A 95 -5.97 4.39 -8.87
CA LEU A 95 -6.74 5.31 -8.05
C LEU A 95 -6.37 6.75 -8.40
N VAL A 96 -7.37 7.57 -8.67
CA VAL A 96 -7.23 9.03 -8.83
C VAL A 96 -7.98 9.70 -7.70
N TYR A 97 -7.26 10.46 -6.88
CA TYR A 97 -7.87 11.33 -5.89
C TYR A 97 -8.41 12.58 -6.57
N VAL A 98 -9.53 13.07 -6.07
CA VAL A 98 -10.21 14.23 -6.64
C VAL A 98 -10.27 15.34 -5.60
N TYR A 99 -9.91 16.55 -5.96
CA TYR A 99 -9.89 17.70 -5.07
C TYR A 99 -10.63 18.89 -5.66
N ASP A 100 -11.57 19.43 -4.89
CA ASP A 100 -12.32 20.62 -5.24
C ASP A 100 -11.57 21.89 -4.79
N ALA A 101 -10.97 22.59 -5.76
CA ALA A 101 -10.20 23.80 -5.49
C ALA A 101 -11.04 24.98 -4.97
N GLN A 102 -12.36 24.93 -5.10
CA GLN A 102 -13.24 25.96 -4.55
C GLN A 102 -13.28 25.91 -3.01
N LYS A 103 -13.05 24.71 -2.45
CA LYS A 103 -12.99 24.48 -1.01
C LYS A 103 -11.59 24.80 -0.44
N GLN A 104 -10.67 25.35 -1.27
CA GLN A 104 -9.29 25.61 -0.86
C GLN A 104 -9.19 26.62 0.28
N ASP A 105 -8.44 26.23 1.29
CA ASP A 105 -7.77 27.17 2.16
C ASP A 105 -6.28 27.29 1.76
N ASP A 106 -5.53 28.14 2.47
CA ASP A 106 -4.11 28.39 2.17
C ASP A 106 -3.18 27.19 2.45
N SER A 107 -3.67 26.08 2.98
CA SER A 107 -2.87 24.94 3.45
C SER A 107 -2.26 24.11 2.30
N LEU A 108 -2.79 24.19 1.08
CA LEU A 108 -2.20 23.51 -0.09
C LEU A 108 -0.98 24.20 -0.68
N LYS A 109 -0.59 25.36 -0.18
CA LYS A 109 0.65 26.03 -0.64
C LYS A 109 1.88 25.17 -0.46
N ASP A 110 1.90 24.34 0.59
CA ASP A 110 2.99 23.43 0.89
C ASP A 110 3.18 22.36 -0.19
N LEU A 111 2.11 21.96 -0.87
CA LEU A 111 2.16 21.05 -2.02
C LEU A 111 2.48 21.76 -3.34
N LYS A 112 2.77 23.07 -3.31
CA LYS A 112 3.00 23.90 -4.51
C LYS A 112 1.82 23.86 -5.51
N ILE A 113 0.66 23.45 -5.08
CA ILE A 113 -0.57 23.56 -5.84
C ILE A 113 -0.97 25.02 -5.73
N THR A 114 -0.51 25.83 -6.67
CA THR A 114 -0.85 27.25 -6.72
C THR A 114 -2.36 27.42 -6.90
N LYS A 115 -2.90 28.45 -6.23
CA LYS A 115 -4.31 28.82 -6.34
C LYS A 115 -4.74 28.75 -7.80
N TYR A 116 -5.85 28.12 -8.01
CA TYR A 116 -6.56 28.07 -9.27
C TYR A 116 -7.07 29.47 -9.63
N GLU A 117 -6.25 30.24 -10.30
CA GLU A 117 -6.68 31.60 -10.75
C GLU A 117 -7.66 31.52 -11.91
N ASP A 118 -7.73 30.39 -12.62
CA ASP A 118 -8.40 30.31 -13.91
C ASP A 118 -9.28 29.05 -14.12
N SER A 119 -9.78 28.44 -13.10
CA SER A 119 -10.79 27.37 -13.19
C SER A 119 -10.55 26.18 -14.12
N ALA A 120 -9.34 26.02 -14.62
CA ALA A 120 -9.02 24.93 -15.55
C ALA A 120 -8.69 23.63 -14.78
N PRO A 121 -9.29 22.50 -15.14
CA PRO A 121 -8.94 21.22 -14.53
C PRO A 121 -7.45 20.90 -14.75
N SER A 122 -6.87 20.23 -13.76
CA SER A 122 -5.47 19.80 -13.79
C SER A 122 -5.32 18.41 -13.22
N LEU A 123 -4.28 17.70 -13.66
CA LEU A 123 -3.90 16.40 -13.15
C LEU A 123 -2.44 16.47 -12.70
N TYR A 124 -2.17 15.98 -11.51
CA TYR A 124 -0.84 15.94 -10.91
C TYR A 124 -0.44 14.51 -10.61
N ILE A 125 0.87 14.26 -10.69
CA ILE A 125 1.51 13.05 -10.14
C ILE A 125 2.43 13.52 -9.03
N PHE A 126 2.19 13.05 -7.81
CA PHE A 126 3.00 13.34 -6.64
C PHE A 126 3.72 12.11 -6.11
N LYS A 127 4.92 12.32 -5.56
CA LYS A 127 5.66 11.38 -4.73
C LYS A 127 5.88 12.03 -3.37
N GLY A 128 5.00 11.74 -2.43
CA GLY A 128 4.92 12.53 -1.21
C GLY A 128 4.69 14.02 -1.55
N GLN A 129 5.57 14.88 -1.10
CA GLN A 129 5.52 16.34 -1.38
C GLN A 129 6.07 16.74 -2.75
N GLU A 130 6.78 15.84 -3.41
CA GLU A 130 7.42 16.13 -4.69
C GLU A 130 6.42 16.02 -5.84
N GLN A 131 6.19 17.11 -6.57
CA GLN A 131 5.43 17.08 -7.82
C GLN A 131 6.32 16.53 -8.93
N ILE A 132 6.03 15.31 -9.38
CA ILE A 132 6.75 14.66 -10.48
C ILE A 132 6.40 15.33 -11.81
N THR A 133 5.10 15.55 -12.05
CA THR A 133 4.61 16.23 -13.24
C THR A 133 3.21 16.78 -13.03
N SER A 134 2.78 17.65 -13.94
CA SER A 134 1.40 18.13 -14.01
C SER A 134 0.95 18.36 -15.45
N PHE A 135 -0.33 18.19 -15.66
CA PHE A 135 -1.04 18.46 -16.91
C PHE A 135 -2.15 19.46 -16.63
N THR A 136 -2.42 20.37 -17.53
CA THR A 136 -3.48 21.37 -17.36
C THR A 136 -4.22 21.60 -18.67
N TYR A 137 -5.54 21.76 -18.57
CA TYR A 137 -6.42 22.03 -19.70
C TYR A 137 -6.02 23.27 -20.51
N LYS A 138 -5.35 24.25 -19.89
CA LYS A 138 -4.85 25.46 -20.57
C LYS A 138 -3.80 25.19 -21.63
N LYS A 139 -3.01 24.13 -21.47
CA LYS A 139 -2.02 23.73 -22.46
C LYS A 139 -2.70 22.94 -23.57
N SER A 140 -2.65 23.43 -24.80
CA SER A 140 -3.31 22.79 -25.95
C SER A 140 -2.93 21.30 -26.12
N GLN A 141 -1.67 20.97 -25.82
CA GLN A 141 -1.15 19.60 -25.89
C GLN A 141 -1.73 18.67 -24.81
N ASP A 142 -2.31 19.20 -23.75
CA ASP A 142 -2.84 18.43 -22.63
C ASP A 142 -4.38 18.31 -22.69
N LYS A 143 -5.06 19.07 -23.57
CA LYS A 143 -6.53 19.08 -23.63
C LYS A 143 -7.15 17.70 -23.75
N ALA A 144 -6.55 16.83 -24.57
CA ALA A 144 -7.05 15.47 -24.77
C ALA A 144 -7.12 14.66 -23.48
N ILE A 145 -6.26 14.95 -22.47
CA ILE A 145 -6.29 14.29 -21.15
C ILE A 145 -7.62 14.53 -20.44
N PHE A 146 -8.24 15.67 -20.69
CA PHE A 146 -9.46 16.13 -20.01
C PHE A 146 -10.73 15.95 -20.83
N GLU A 147 -10.61 15.70 -22.13
CA GLU A 147 -11.73 15.62 -23.08
C GLU A 147 -11.95 14.20 -23.62
N ASP A 148 -10.93 13.35 -23.62
CA ASP A 148 -11.08 11.96 -24.08
C ASP A 148 -11.83 11.12 -23.04
N ARG A 149 -13.15 11.03 -23.21
CA ARG A 149 -14.05 10.28 -22.30
C ARG A 149 -13.68 8.81 -22.13
N LYS A 150 -12.85 8.23 -23.00
CA LYS A 150 -12.37 6.85 -22.82
C LYS A 150 -11.21 6.75 -21.84
N GLY A 151 -10.57 7.87 -21.50
CA GLY A 151 -9.42 7.91 -20.60
C GLY A 151 -8.11 7.41 -21.21
N GLU A 152 -8.08 7.11 -22.52
CA GLU A 152 -6.87 6.59 -23.18
C GLU A 152 -5.77 7.65 -23.27
N ALA A 153 -6.12 8.92 -23.57
CA ALA A 153 -5.17 10.01 -23.58
C ALA A 153 -4.56 10.27 -22.18
N MET A 154 -5.37 10.16 -21.12
CA MET A 154 -4.90 10.23 -19.74
C MET A 154 -3.92 9.09 -19.44
N LYS A 155 -4.26 7.86 -19.80
CA LYS A 155 -3.40 6.68 -19.67
C LYS A 155 -2.06 6.86 -20.35
N GLU A 156 -2.07 7.24 -21.64
CA GLU A 156 -0.86 7.43 -22.40
C GLU A 156 0.09 8.42 -21.73
N ARG A 157 -0.45 9.50 -21.16
CA ARG A 157 0.35 10.54 -20.52
C ARG A 157 0.83 10.13 -19.11
N VAL A 158 -0.04 9.55 -18.30
CA VAL A 158 0.30 9.08 -16.94
C VAL A 158 1.36 7.99 -17.01
N HIS A 159 1.23 7.02 -17.90
CA HIS A 159 2.15 5.88 -17.98
C HIS A 159 3.54 6.23 -18.50
N LYS A 160 3.77 7.49 -18.96
CA LYS A 160 5.14 8.01 -19.20
C LYS A 160 5.89 8.30 -17.90
N TYR A 161 5.17 8.54 -16.79
CA TYR A 161 5.74 8.99 -15.53
C TYR A 161 5.48 8.03 -14.37
N ALA A 162 4.49 7.15 -14.48
CA ALA A 162 4.09 6.26 -13.42
C ALA A 162 3.89 4.81 -13.88
N ASN A 163 4.26 3.87 -13.04
CA ASN A 163 3.96 2.45 -13.19
C ASN A 163 2.68 2.11 -12.44
N LYS A 164 2.06 0.97 -12.78
CA LYS A 164 0.88 0.47 -12.09
C LYS A 164 1.15 0.21 -10.61
N PRO A 165 0.17 0.46 -9.75
CA PRO A 165 0.31 0.18 -8.32
C PRO A 165 0.40 -1.32 -8.05
N LEU A 166 0.96 -1.66 -6.88
CA LEU A 166 1.00 -3.02 -6.35
C LEU A 166 0.08 -3.20 -5.13
N LEU A 167 -0.56 -2.13 -4.66
CA LEU A 167 -1.57 -2.14 -3.61
C LEU A 167 -2.91 -1.75 -4.21
N TYR A 168 -3.96 -2.54 -3.96
CA TYR A 168 -5.29 -2.29 -4.50
C TYR A 168 -6.33 -2.31 -3.39
N TYR A 169 -7.09 -1.24 -3.25
CA TYR A 169 -8.27 -1.24 -2.39
C TYR A 169 -9.37 -2.08 -3.00
N VAL A 170 -9.90 -3.01 -2.20
CA VAL A 170 -11.02 -3.86 -2.60
C VAL A 170 -12.06 -3.95 -1.48
N SER A 171 -13.29 -4.27 -1.84
CA SER A 171 -14.31 -4.53 -0.83
C SER A 171 -14.13 -5.92 -0.18
N PRO A 172 -14.71 -6.13 1.01
CA PRO A 172 -14.77 -7.47 1.62
C PRO A 172 -15.39 -8.52 0.69
N GLU A 173 -16.39 -8.13 -0.11
CA GLU A 173 -17.09 -9.01 -1.06
C GLU A 173 -16.15 -9.56 -2.11
N PHE A 174 -15.19 -8.77 -2.60
CA PHE A 174 -14.16 -9.26 -3.53
C PHE A 174 -13.43 -10.47 -2.97
N VAL A 175 -13.03 -10.43 -1.71
CA VAL A 175 -12.34 -11.55 -1.06
C VAL A 175 -13.26 -12.73 -0.90
N LEU A 176 -14.51 -12.50 -0.48
CA LEU A 176 -15.52 -13.53 -0.29
C LEU A 176 -15.88 -14.23 -1.61
N ASP A 177 -15.99 -13.48 -2.70
CA ASP A 177 -16.24 -14.04 -4.03
C ASP A 177 -15.04 -14.88 -4.50
N ASN A 178 -13.81 -14.41 -4.27
CA ASN A 178 -12.61 -15.19 -4.59
C ASN A 178 -12.57 -16.50 -3.79
N LYS A 179 -12.96 -16.46 -2.50
CA LYS A 179 -13.05 -17.65 -1.64
C LYS A 179 -14.12 -18.64 -2.16
N SER A 180 -15.31 -18.14 -2.52
CA SER A 180 -16.43 -18.98 -2.97
C SER A 180 -16.19 -19.64 -4.32
N THR A 181 -15.50 -18.94 -5.21
CA THR A 181 -15.22 -19.40 -6.57
C THR A 181 -13.91 -20.16 -6.72
N HIS A 182 -13.08 -20.20 -5.68
CA HIS A 182 -11.73 -20.76 -5.70
C HIS A 182 -10.89 -20.24 -6.89
N HIS A 183 -11.07 -18.95 -7.21
CA HIS A 183 -10.62 -18.38 -8.48
C HIS A 183 -9.10 -18.26 -8.58
N LYS A 184 -8.50 -17.46 -7.71
CA LYS A 184 -7.05 -17.20 -7.75
C LYS A 184 -6.44 -17.17 -6.35
N SER A 185 -5.13 -17.37 -6.29
CA SER A 185 -4.37 -17.14 -5.06
C SER A 185 -4.13 -15.65 -4.91
N ILE A 186 -4.41 -15.12 -3.72
CA ILE A 186 -4.31 -13.69 -3.42
C ILE A 186 -3.74 -13.45 -2.03
N ALA A 187 -2.99 -12.36 -1.88
CA ALA A 187 -2.62 -11.82 -0.57
C ALA A 187 -3.52 -10.63 -0.24
N VAL A 188 -4.08 -10.63 0.96
CA VAL A 188 -5.02 -9.60 1.42
C VAL A 188 -4.53 -9.00 2.72
N LEU A 189 -4.34 -7.68 2.74
CA LEU A 189 -4.00 -6.90 3.91
C LEU A 189 -5.26 -6.24 4.47
N TYR A 190 -5.63 -6.61 5.68
CA TYR A 190 -6.77 -6.04 6.39
C TYR A 190 -6.32 -4.91 7.29
N VAL A 191 -6.95 -3.76 7.15
CA VAL A 191 -6.63 -2.53 7.88
C VAL A 191 -7.88 -1.82 8.38
N ARG A 192 -7.69 -0.83 9.25
CA ARG A 192 -8.69 0.19 9.59
C ARG A 192 -8.01 1.55 9.63
N ARG A 193 -8.61 2.54 8.98
CA ARG A 193 -8.10 3.92 8.96
C ARG A 193 -7.92 4.52 10.37
N GLY A 194 -8.78 4.15 11.32
CA GLY A 194 -8.69 4.60 12.71
C GLY A 194 -7.70 3.83 13.60
N CYS A 195 -7.08 2.77 13.09
CA CYS A 195 -6.14 1.95 13.85
C CYS A 195 -4.74 2.56 13.83
N GLY A 196 -4.15 2.80 15.00
CA GLY A 196 -2.80 3.36 15.12
C GLY A 196 -1.72 2.50 14.45
N ASP A 197 -1.81 1.18 14.62
CA ASP A 197 -0.86 0.23 14.04
C ASP A 197 -0.96 0.20 12.51
N CYS A 198 -2.17 0.29 11.95
CA CYS A 198 -2.37 0.39 10.51
C CYS A 198 -1.78 1.67 9.93
N LYS A 199 -1.98 2.80 10.63
CA LYS A 199 -1.38 4.10 10.26
C LYS A 199 0.15 4.07 10.30
N TYR A 200 0.73 3.23 11.14
CA TYR A 200 2.18 3.05 11.18
C TYR A 200 2.70 2.09 10.12
N VAL A 201 2.06 0.92 9.97
CA VAL A 201 2.53 -0.18 9.12
C VAL A 201 2.53 0.17 7.64
N LEU A 202 1.47 0.79 7.14
CA LEU A 202 1.38 1.11 5.71
C LEU A 202 2.52 2.01 5.25
N PRO A 203 2.72 3.22 5.81
CA PRO A 203 3.74 4.16 5.32
C PRO A 203 5.17 3.82 5.73
N ASN A 204 5.38 3.05 6.79
CA ASN A 204 6.73 2.80 7.30
C ASN A 204 7.26 1.39 7.00
N VAL A 205 6.40 0.43 6.66
CA VAL A 205 6.80 -0.96 6.40
C VAL A 205 6.38 -1.43 5.02
N VAL A 206 5.09 -1.37 4.69
CA VAL A 206 4.56 -1.98 3.46
C VAL A 206 4.92 -1.17 2.22
N ILE A 207 4.61 0.13 2.21
CA ILE A 207 4.86 1.00 1.06
C ILE A 207 6.35 1.10 0.73
N PRO A 208 7.27 1.36 1.69
CA PRO A 208 8.69 1.39 1.38
C PRO A 208 9.22 0.05 0.86
N TYR A 209 8.72 -1.07 1.42
CA TYR A 209 9.12 -2.39 0.96
C TYR A 209 8.70 -2.65 -0.49
N ILE A 210 7.44 -2.38 -0.82
CA ILE A 210 6.91 -2.57 -2.18
C ILE A 210 7.60 -1.63 -3.18
N ASN A 211 7.84 -0.38 -2.81
CA ASN A 211 8.53 0.59 -3.66
C ASN A 211 9.98 0.21 -3.95
N SER A 212 10.61 -0.57 -3.06
CA SER A 212 11.96 -1.09 -3.27
C SER A 212 12.00 -2.47 -3.96
N ASN A 213 10.86 -3.17 -4.03
CA ASN A 213 10.74 -4.54 -4.53
C ASN A 213 9.58 -4.66 -5.53
N ASN A 214 9.76 -4.12 -6.72
CA ASN A 214 8.74 -4.13 -7.77
C ASN A 214 8.42 -5.51 -8.38
N ASN A 215 9.07 -6.58 -7.90
CA ASN A 215 8.86 -7.97 -8.33
C ASN A 215 7.85 -8.72 -7.47
N VAL A 216 6.93 -8.02 -6.83
CA VAL A 216 5.85 -8.63 -6.04
C VAL A 216 4.53 -8.62 -6.78
N ASN A 217 3.71 -9.64 -6.55
CA ASN A 217 2.34 -9.66 -7.01
C ASN A 217 1.51 -8.60 -6.26
N PRO A 218 0.45 -8.10 -6.86
CA PRO A 218 -0.45 -7.18 -6.18
C PRO A 218 -0.96 -7.72 -4.84
N ILE A 219 -1.00 -6.84 -3.85
CA ILE A 219 -1.61 -7.08 -2.54
C ILE A 219 -2.92 -6.31 -2.50
N TYR A 220 -3.99 -6.99 -2.10
CA TYR A 220 -5.31 -6.39 -1.97
C TYR A 220 -5.51 -5.86 -0.55
N ILE A 221 -6.04 -4.65 -0.42
CA ILE A 221 -6.28 -4.00 0.88
C ILE A 221 -7.78 -3.93 1.12
N VAL A 222 -8.20 -4.46 2.25
CA VAL A 222 -9.58 -4.33 2.75
C VAL A 222 -9.56 -3.40 3.95
N ASP A 223 -10.13 -2.20 3.78
CA ASP A 223 -10.34 -1.27 4.90
C ASP A 223 -11.68 -1.56 5.58
N LEU A 224 -11.61 -2.02 6.81
CA LEU A 224 -12.77 -2.41 7.60
C LEU A 224 -13.34 -1.26 8.46
N GLN A 225 -12.86 -0.01 8.29
CA GLN A 225 -13.24 1.08 9.19
C GLN A 225 -14.74 1.41 9.13
N ASP A 226 -15.30 1.50 7.94
CA ASP A 226 -16.71 1.88 7.79
C ASP A 226 -17.63 0.85 8.45
N LEU A 227 -17.33 -0.44 8.31
CA LEU A 227 -18.07 -1.52 8.98
C LEU A 227 -17.94 -1.46 10.51
N TYR A 228 -16.74 -1.14 10.99
CA TYR A 228 -16.48 -0.96 12.42
C TYR A 228 -17.26 0.23 12.98
N ASP A 229 -17.30 1.34 12.26
CA ASP A 229 -18.01 2.55 12.68
C ASP A 229 -19.53 2.35 12.68
N LEU A 230 -20.07 1.67 11.68
CA LEU A 230 -21.51 1.30 11.63
C LEU A 230 -21.90 0.43 12.80
N GLN A 231 -21.12 -0.60 13.12
CA GLN A 231 -21.40 -1.46 14.27
C GLN A 231 -21.34 -0.68 15.59
N ASN A 232 -20.37 0.22 15.77
CA ASN A 232 -20.27 1.03 16.99
C ASN A 232 -21.42 2.03 17.16
N LYS A 233 -22.03 2.46 16.07
CA LYS A 233 -23.25 3.29 16.09
C LYS A 233 -24.52 2.49 16.31
N GLY A 234 -24.43 1.14 16.39
CA GLY A 234 -25.59 0.26 16.48
C GLY A 234 -26.36 0.14 15.17
N GLU A 235 -25.80 0.59 14.07
CA GLU A 235 -26.38 0.48 12.73
C GLU A 235 -26.11 -0.93 12.17
N THR A 236 -27.15 -1.78 12.18
CA THR A 236 -27.04 -3.18 11.74
C THR A 236 -27.60 -3.42 10.33
N SER A 237 -27.76 -2.36 9.53
CA SER A 237 -28.18 -2.51 8.13
C SER A 237 -27.02 -3.12 7.32
N GLY A 238 -27.19 -4.36 6.92
CA GLY A 238 -26.16 -5.11 6.22
C GLY A 238 -25.48 -6.17 7.09
N MET A 239 -24.25 -6.53 6.73
CA MET A 239 -23.50 -7.51 7.48
C MET A 239 -22.69 -6.82 8.58
N PRO A 240 -22.91 -7.15 9.87
CA PRO A 240 -22.15 -6.56 10.97
C PRO A 240 -20.64 -6.82 10.83
N TYR A 241 -19.84 -5.91 11.38
CA TYR A 241 -18.37 -5.98 11.34
C TYR A 241 -17.85 -7.37 11.80
N ASP A 242 -18.38 -7.90 12.91
CA ASP A 242 -17.93 -9.20 13.41
C ASP A 242 -18.36 -10.35 12.50
N ALA A 243 -19.51 -10.27 11.84
CA ALA A 243 -19.94 -11.29 10.87
C ALA A 243 -19.04 -11.29 9.62
N ILE A 244 -18.64 -10.11 9.13
CA ILE A 244 -17.66 -9.99 8.04
C ILE A 244 -16.31 -10.58 8.47
N LYS A 245 -15.81 -10.23 9.64
CA LYS A 245 -14.55 -10.80 10.17
C LYS A 245 -14.60 -12.33 10.23
N ASN A 246 -15.70 -12.91 10.70
CA ASN A 246 -15.88 -14.36 10.72
C ASN A 246 -15.80 -14.98 9.32
N ARG A 247 -16.46 -14.37 8.33
CA ARG A 247 -16.42 -14.86 6.94
C ARG A 247 -15.04 -14.71 6.30
N LEU A 248 -14.31 -13.68 6.66
CA LEU A 248 -12.92 -13.41 6.22
C LEU A 248 -11.89 -14.21 7.04
N GLU A 249 -12.33 -15.05 7.99
CA GLU A 249 -11.44 -15.80 8.87
C GLU A 249 -10.47 -14.92 9.69
N LEU A 250 -10.90 -13.71 10.00
CA LEU A 250 -10.22 -12.78 10.91
C LEU A 250 -10.74 -12.96 12.35
N THR A 251 -10.65 -14.17 12.86
CA THR A 251 -11.20 -14.54 14.17
C THR A 251 -10.14 -15.11 15.09
N GLU A 252 -10.45 -15.17 16.38
CA GLU A 252 -9.54 -15.77 17.35
C GLU A 252 -9.24 -17.25 17.04
N SER A 253 -10.23 -18.00 16.59
CA SER A 253 -10.06 -19.42 16.25
C SER A 253 -9.15 -19.62 15.05
N SER A 254 -9.35 -18.82 13.98
CA SER A 254 -8.47 -18.86 12.81
C SER A 254 -7.06 -18.38 13.17
N ASN A 255 -6.98 -17.35 14.01
CA ASN A 255 -5.71 -16.81 14.47
C ASN A 255 -4.88 -17.83 15.25
N LYS A 256 -5.50 -18.64 16.11
CA LYS A 256 -4.80 -19.70 16.84
C LYS A 256 -4.10 -20.69 15.91
N THR A 257 -4.72 -21.03 14.80
CA THR A 257 -4.11 -21.92 13.79
C THR A 257 -2.81 -21.35 13.25
N PHE A 258 -2.74 -20.02 13.11
CA PHE A 258 -1.56 -19.31 12.62
C PHE A 258 -0.71 -18.69 13.73
N GLY A 259 -1.05 -18.94 15.00
CA GLY A 259 -0.28 -18.58 16.19
C GLY A 259 -0.36 -17.11 16.58
N TYR A 260 -1.50 -16.44 16.36
CA TYR A 260 -1.71 -15.08 16.82
C TYR A 260 -3.11 -14.84 17.38
N ARG A 261 -3.32 -13.70 18.06
CA ARG A 261 -4.55 -13.39 18.78
C ARG A 261 -5.60 -12.71 17.92
N GLY A 262 -6.81 -13.06 18.20
CA GLY A 262 -8.10 -12.44 18.04
C GLY A 262 -8.40 -11.41 16.94
N GLY A 263 -8.30 -11.72 15.64
CA GLY A 263 -8.91 -10.90 14.58
C GLY A 263 -8.50 -9.43 14.57
N VAL A 264 -7.27 -9.11 14.96
CA VAL A 264 -6.72 -7.75 15.00
C VAL A 264 -6.25 -7.30 13.60
N VAL A 265 -6.08 -6.00 13.46
CA VAL A 265 -5.50 -5.38 12.26
C VAL A 265 -4.31 -4.51 12.67
N PRO A 266 -3.27 -4.39 11.84
CA PRO A 266 -3.13 -4.93 10.48
C PRO A 266 -2.78 -6.42 10.46
N THR A 267 -3.46 -7.15 9.62
CA THR A 267 -3.20 -8.58 9.36
C THR A 267 -3.12 -8.80 7.86
N ILE A 268 -2.10 -9.51 7.39
CA ILE A 268 -2.03 -9.99 6.01
C ILE A 268 -2.35 -11.49 5.99
N GLN A 269 -3.23 -11.89 5.08
CA GLN A 269 -3.61 -13.28 4.85
C GLN A 269 -3.28 -13.68 3.41
N TYR A 270 -2.85 -14.91 3.22
CA TYR A 270 -2.68 -15.50 1.90
C TYR A 270 -3.72 -16.59 1.69
N TYR A 271 -4.50 -16.43 0.63
CA TYR A 271 -5.46 -17.43 0.18
C TYR A 271 -4.91 -18.15 -1.03
N GLU A 272 -4.75 -19.45 -0.91
CA GLU A 272 -4.40 -20.31 -2.04
C GLU A 272 -5.67 -20.83 -2.69
N LYS A 273 -6.02 -20.29 -3.86
CA LYS A 273 -7.27 -20.63 -4.57
C LYS A 273 -8.50 -20.56 -3.65
N GLY A 274 -8.63 -19.45 -2.94
CA GLY A 274 -9.77 -19.18 -2.07
C GLY A 274 -9.72 -19.83 -0.68
N VAL A 275 -8.74 -20.68 -0.39
CA VAL A 275 -8.57 -21.31 0.93
C VAL A 275 -7.49 -20.54 1.71
N LEU A 276 -7.79 -20.16 2.95
CA LEU A 276 -6.80 -19.51 3.81
C LEU A 276 -5.64 -20.47 4.08
N SER A 277 -4.45 -20.12 3.60
CA SER A 277 -3.25 -20.94 3.67
C SER A 277 -2.27 -20.48 4.74
N ASP A 278 -2.11 -19.17 4.93
CA ASP A 278 -1.26 -18.62 5.99
C ASP A 278 -1.64 -17.16 6.29
N ALA A 279 -1.11 -16.63 7.40
CA ALA A 279 -1.34 -15.27 7.83
C ALA A 279 -0.15 -14.73 8.63
N SER A 280 0.00 -13.41 8.62
CA SER A 280 0.92 -12.69 9.48
C SER A 280 0.26 -11.44 10.06
N VAL A 281 0.57 -11.12 11.29
CA VAL A 281 0.06 -9.95 12.00
C VAL A 281 1.21 -9.02 12.29
N PHE A 282 0.99 -7.74 12.14
CA PHE A 282 1.99 -6.75 12.53
C PHE A 282 1.73 -6.34 13.98
N PHE A 283 2.51 -6.83 14.83
CA PHE A 283 2.61 -6.77 16.29
C PHE A 283 1.33 -6.53 17.09
N ASN A 284 1.38 -7.02 18.32
CA ASN A 284 0.55 -6.60 19.44
C ASN A 284 1.11 -7.24 20.74
N ASP A 285 2.39 -6.95 21.02
CA ASP A 285 3.04 -7.48 22.20
C ASP A 285 2.45 -6.86 23.47
N GLU A 286 2.16 -7.68 24.46
CA GLU A 286 1.73 -7.19 25.77
C GLU A 286 2.95 -6.80 26.61
N VAL A 287 2.84 -5.66 27.24
CA VAL A 287 3.86 -5.11 28.13
C VAL A 287 3.34 -5.10 29.55
N SER A 288 4.13 -5.65 30.47
CA SER A 288 3.86 -5.61 31.91
C SER A 288 4.97 -4.93 32.66
N GLN A 289 4.64 -4.41 33.85
CA GLN A 289 5.58 -3.78 34.76
C GLN A 289 5.99 -4.81 35.84
N LYS A 290 7.30 -4.87 36.15
CA LYS A 290 7.83 -5.66 37.25
C LYS A 290 7.65 -4.90 38.59
N GLU A 291 7.85 -5.58 39.70
CA GLU A 291 7.77 -5.00 41.06
C GLU A 291 8.78 -3.84 41.26
N ASP A 292 9.93 -3.89 40.59
CA ASP A 292 10.96 -2.85 40.64
C ASP A 292 10.66 -1.64 39.73
N GLY A 293 9.52 -1.65 39.02
CA GLY A 293 9.09 -0.58 38.14
C GLY A 293 9.63 -0.68 36.72
N SER A 294 10.50 -1.64 36.39
CA SER A 294 10.95 -1.90 35.03
C SER A 294 9.85 -2.59 34.20
N TYR A 295 9.99 -2.54 32.86
CA TYR A 295 9.01 -3.09 31.92
C TYR A 295 9.59 -4.27 31.15
N TYR A 296 8.71 -5.20 30.76
CA TYR A 296 9.08 -6.35 29.94
C TYR A 296 7.90 -6.78 29.05
N ILE A 297 8.20 -7.50 28.00
CA ILE A 297 7.17 -8.14 27.16
C ILE A 297 6.63 -9.36 27.89
N SER A 298 5.41 -9.25 28.42
CA SER A 298 4.76 -10.33 29.16
C SER A 298 4.23 -11.41 28.25
N ASP A 299 3.77 -11.03 27.05
CA ASP A 299 3.36 -11.98 26.03
C ASP A 299 3.64 -11.42 24.64
N SER A 300 4.15 -12.27 23.74
CA SER A 300 4.45 -11.92 22.38
C SER A 300 3.46 -12.56 21.42
N PHE A 301 3.19 -11.83 20.35
CA PHE A 301 2.32 -12.28 19.27
C PHE A 301 2.78 -13.58 18.64
N TYR A 302 4.10 -13.75 18.53
CA TYR A 302 4.72 -14.94 17.99
C TYR A 302 5.28 -15.79 19.12
N SER A 303 4.56 -16.86 19.47
CA SER A 303 5.12 -17.88 20.36
C SER A 303 6.33 -18.58 19.71
N GLU A 304 7.18 -19.18 20.51
CA GLU A 304 8.31 -19.97 20.01
C GLU A 304 7.83 -21.10 19.07
N GLU A 305 6.73 -21.77 19.42
CA GLU A 305 6.12 -22.81 18.58
C GLU A 305 5.69 -22.24 17.22
N ARG A 306 5.06 -21.04 17.21
CA ARG A 306 4.67 -20.40 15.97
C ARG A 306 5.89 -20.02 15.11
N LEU A 307 6.92 -19.45 15.71
CA LEU A 307 8.14 -19.08 15.00
C LEU A 307 8.80 -20.27 14.31
N THR A 308 8.78 -21.45 14.93
CA THR A 308 9.31 -22.68 14.34
C THR A 308 8.46 -23.25 13.21
N SER A 309 7.16 -22.95 13.19
CA SER A 309 6.20 -23.43 12.18
C SER A 309 6.03 -22.55 10.96
N ILE A 310 6.54 -21.30 10.98
CA ILE A 310 6.40 -20.34 9.90
C ILE A 310 7.21 -20.75 8.66
N LYS A 311 6.54 -20.87 7.50
CA LYS A 311 7.19 -21.26 6.24
C LYS A 311 8.12 -20.19 5.66
N TYR A 312 7.88 -18.92 5.99
CA TYR A 312 8.67 -17.75 5.52
C TYR A 312 9.76 -17.32 6.51
N ALA A 313 10.09 -18.16 7.47
CA ALA A 313 10.90 -17.85 8.66
C ALA A 313 12.41 -17.73 8.45
N LYS A 314 12.90 -17.66 7.20
CA LYS A 314 14.36 -17.55 6.95
C LYS A 314 15.05 -16.34 7.60
N TYR A 315 14.26 -15.37 8.10
CA TYR A 315 14.74 -14.14 8.73
C TYR A 315 14.48 -14.06 10.23
N ILE A 316 14.01 -15.16 10.86
CA ILE A 316 13.77 -15.16 12.29
C ILE A 316 15.06 -15.61 12.99
N ASP A 317 15.88 -14.64 13.36
CA ASP A 317 16.89 -14.86 14.38
C ASP A 317 16.18 -14.96 15.74
N ASN A 318 16.03 -16.17 16.27
CA ASN A 318 15.72 -16.55 17.67
C ASN A 318 14.98 -15.54 18.58
N ASN A 319 14.16 -14.66 18.02
CA ASN A 319 13.55 -13.53 18.72
C ASN A 319 12.25 -13.92 19.38
N VAL A 320 12.33 -14.77 20.39
CA VAL A 320 11.24 -14.87 21.37
C VAL A 320 11.26 -13.58 22.19
N LEU A 321 10.36 -12.67 21.89
CA LEU A 321 10.29 -11.37 22.57
C LEU A 321 9.78 -11.52 24.02
N LYS A 322 9.08 -12.58 24.33
CA LYS A 322 8.54 -12.83 25.67
C LYS A 322 9.65 -12.85 26.72
N GLY A 323 9.49 -12.04 27.73
CA GLY A 323 10.45 -11.86 28.80
C GLY A 323 11.53 -10.80 28.53
N MET A 324 11.59 -10.24 27.31
CA MET A 324 12.54 -9.19 26.99
C MET A 324 12.25 -7.91 27.77
N ASP A 325 13.29 -7.36 28.39
CA ASP A 325 13.19 -6.06 29.05
C ASP A 325 13.08 -4.93 28.03
N ILE A 326 12.22 -3.96 28.32
CA ILE A 326 12.04 -2.76 27.50
C ILE A 326 12.27 -1.50 28.31
N ASN A 327 12.80 -0.49 27.66
CA ASN A 327 13.03 0.80 28.29
C ASN A 327 11.71 1.50 28.55
N LYS A 328 11.62 2.21 29.66
CA LYS A 328 10.40 2.92 30.06
C LYS A 328 9.96 3.96 29.02
N GLU A 329 10.89 4.62 28.34
CA GLU A 329 10.62 5.59 27.29
C GLU A 329 10.01 4.98 26.02
N ASP A 330 10.16 3.68 25.84
CA ASP A 330 9.60 2.96 24.69
C ASP A 330 8.20 2.37 25.00
N VAL A 331 7.68 2.59 26.20
CA VAL A 331 6.40 2.13 26.65
C VAL A 331 5.34 3.20 26.51
N ILE A 332 4.22 2.86 25.92
CA ILE A 332 3.06 3.73 25.74
C ILE A 332 1.90 3.18 26.57
N THR A 333 1.31 4.02 27.39
CA THR A 333 0.12 3.70 28.17
C THR A 333 -1.08 4.49 27.65
N THR A 334 -2.15 3.81 27.29
CA THR A 334 -3.41 4.44 26.87
C THR A 334 -4.13 5.10 28.04
N ALA A 335 -5.09 5.97 27.73
CA ALA A 335 -5.96 6.57 28.77
C ALA A 335 -6.76 5.53 29.58
N THR A 336 -6.96 4.34 29.04
CA THR A 336 -7.63 3.21 29.70
C THR A 336 -6.67 2.32 30.51
N GLY A 337 -5.39 2.70 30.59
CA GLY A 337 -4.38 1.96 31.34
C GLY A 337 -3.76 0.76 30.61
N TYR A 338 -4.14 0.51 29.35
CA TYR A 338 -3.48 -0.52 28.55
C TYR A 338 -2.06 -0.08 28.18
N THR A 339 -1.09 -0.97 28.38
CA THR A 339 0.33 -0.69 28.17
C THR A 339 0.86 -1.52 27.01
N TYR A 340 1.53 -0.90 26.08
CA TYR A 340 2.11 -1.55 24.91
C TYR A 340 3.45 -0.94 24.53
N TRP A 341 4.22 -1.68 23.73
CA TRP A 341 5.50 -1.24 23.22
C TRP A 341 5.32 -0.24 22.07
N SER A 342 6.16 0.79 22.00
CA SER A 342 6.06 1.79 20.94
C SER A 342 6.22 1.13 19.56
N GLN A 343 5.41 1.60 18.62
CA GLN A 343 5.35 1.04 17.26
C GLN A 343 6.70 1.07 16.56
N GLU A 344 7.45 2.16 16.74
CA GLU A 344 8.79 2.31 16.15
C GLU A 344 9.76 1.23 16.64
N LYS A 345 9.72 0.92 17.92
CA LYS A 345 10.61 -0.08 18.52
C LYS A 345 10.18 -1.50 18.21
N ALA A 346 8.89 -1.78 18.34
CA ALA A 346 8.32 -3.08 17.99
C ALA A 346 8.57 -3.43 16.51
N ALA A 347 8.51 -2.45 15.63
CA ALA A 347 8.73 -2.63 14.19
C ALA A 347 10.09 -3.24 13.84
N LYS A 348 11.14 -3.02 14.64
CA LYS A 348 12.46 -3.61 14.41
C LYS A 348 12.41 -5.14 14.38
N TYR A 349 11.46 -5.74 15.11
CA TYR A 349 11.30 -7.18 15.24
C TYR A 349 10.19 -7.73 14.33
N HIS A 350 9.11 -6.97 14.16
CA HIS A 350 7.94 -7.43 13.43
C HIS A 350 7.98 -7.10 11.94
N ALA A 351 8.59 -5.98 11.53
CA ALA A 351 8.67 -5.60 10.13
C ALA A 351 9.41 -6.64 9.26
N PRO A 352 10.55 -7.22 9.67
CA PRO A 352 11.21 -8.25 8.89
C PRO A 352 10.33 -9.49 8.65
N LEU A 353 9.55 -9.90 9.65
CA LEU A 353 8.62 -11.03 9.51
C LEU A 353 7.51 -10.72 8.52
N PHE A 354 6.91 -9.54 8.64
CA PHE A 354 5.84 -9.10 7.77
C PHE A 354 6.31 -8.95 6.32
N GLN A 355 7.50 -8.38 6.11
CA GLN A 355 8.14 -8.28 4.81
C GLN A 355 8.49 -9.66 4.23
N SER A 356 8.97 -10.59 5.06
CA SER A 356 9.25 -11.96 4.64
C SER A 356 7.99 -12.71 4.21
N PHE A 357 6.86 -12.44 4.87
CA PHE A 357 5.56 -12.97 4.42
C PHE A 357 5.24 -12.48 3.00
N ILE A 358 5.37 -11.17 2.76
CA ILE A 358 5.13 -10.57 1.45
C ILE A 358 6.08 -11.18 0.41
N GLU A 359 7.35 -11.28 0.73
CA GLU A 359 8.35 -11.87 -0.16
C GLU A 359 8.00 -13.32 -0.52
N TYR A 360 7.63 -14.12 0.47
CA TYR A 360 7.37 -15.55 0.26
C TYR A 360 6.09 -15.81 -0.56
N TYR A 361 5.00 -15.12 -0.24
CA TYR A 361 3.70 -15.37 -0.86
C TYR A 361 3.39 -14.47 -2.06
N CYS A 362 4.03 -13.33 -2.18
CA CYS A 362 3.73 -12.37 -3.25
C CYS A 362 4.83 -12.25 -4.30
N SER A 363 6.02 -12.83 -4.10
CA SER A 363 7.09 -12.77 -5.11
C SER A 363 6.69 -13.46 -6.40
N PHE A 364 7.01 -12.83 -7.54
CA PHE A 364 6.99 -13.52 -8.81
C PHE A 364 8.11 -14.58 -8.80
N ILE A 365 7.74 -15.83 -8.82
CA ILE A 365 8.67 -16.88 -9.20
C ILE A 365 8.83 -16.73 -10.72
N LEU A 366 9.87 -16.05 -11.16
CA LEU A 366 10.26 -16.15 -12.57
C LEU A 366 10.44 -17.63 -12.85
N PRO A 367 9.78 -18.20 -13.87
CA PRO A 367 10.04 -19.59 -14.25
C PRO A 367 11.55 -19.71 -14.45
N ALA A 368 12.16 -20.67 -13.74
CA ALA A 368 13.57 -20.97 -13.94
C ALA A 368 13.77 -21.15 -15.44
N ASN A 369 14.57 -20.29 -16.04
CA ASN A 369 14.98 -20.48 -17.43
C ASN A 369 15.65 -21.85 -17.46
N ASN A 370 14.94 -22.85 -18.01
CA ASN A 370 15.52 -24.11 -18.39
C ASN A 370 16.54 -23.78 -19.48
N SER A 371 17.78 -23.54 -19.05
CA SER A 371 18.97 -23.45 -19.91
C SER A 371 19.41 -24.83 -20.31
#